data_2dae41c084b9932e8d35083c70eab871
#
_entry.id   2dae41c084b9932e8d35083c70eab871
#
_cell.length_a   1.000
_cell.length_b   1.000
_cell.length_c   1.000
_cell.angle_alpha   90.00
_cell.angle_beta   90.00
_cell.angle_gamma   90.00
#
_symmetry.space_group_name_H-M   'P 1'
#
loop_
_entity.id
_entity.type
_entity.pdbx_description
1 polymer ?
#
loop_
_entity_poly.entity_id
_entity_poly.type
_entity_poly.pdbx_seq_one_letter_code
_entity_poly.pdbx_strand_id
1 'polypeptide(L)'
;MRDGRLMATCESSGIVVAFSRNMGNSWTAPQKIVNNINNTPNCVPDLIQLSDGTIIVAYNPRPSKPYTDDRKFGIRCKRSIDNGVTWSEEIFVNDASYTFDDGCWEPSMLELPSGELQLYFADEGPYTNSNEQQISMCRSFDQGRTWSKVQKISFRAGFRDGMPVPILLKDRSSIVVAIEDNGWTGIHDFFPTTVRCFLDNNWANNWIDANSSYRNKTLDLNFCPIATGGAPYLRVLPWGETVLSYQSNYNHGSLLNMLVAVGDDRAQDFKALSNPFVIGTQEECLWNSLAVVDTGIVIAVGGINGKIEMIKGYPTKSLQAPYAKPKIDGIQTHKEGYYKPNATQIILGNTNGVRFTGDFAYDKDSLYFTSRVSDHTQYASGNQIDGVRLLIDIDNVSSNTPTKGMYSFFFRLDGIVQSWQGNDGVWKQETLHINYKVVPNNSKTYYVVETAIPWRDLGKMAPPVHQRMAATIELQDRRSNTMLTDKMPDANRNQSCTWMEFQLRQPEETGISETYRDNSVSVTVTDHRFIIKSEVPLKFVSLYSIDGKIQKNFDQSGCYLTSIVPFKGVSFMKIKLIDGRVIYKKILL
;
A
#
# COMPACT_ATOMS: atom_id res chain seq x y z
N MET A 1 -15.52 2.65 5.40
CA MET A 1 -16.63 2.41 6.35
C MET A 1 -17.48 1.25 5.86
N ARG A 2 -18.22 0.60 6.75
CA ARG A 2 -19.14 -0.52 6.38
C ARG A 2 -20.25 -0.13 5.42
N ASP A 3 -20.65 1.13 5.41
CA ASP A 3 -21.66 1.68 4.50
C ASP A 3 -21.10 2.09 3.13
N GLY A 4 -19.86 1.78 2.84
CA GLY A 4 -19.16 2.08 1.58
C GLY A 4 -18.61 3.49 1.46
N ARG A 5 -18.83 4.37 2.46
CA ARG A 5 -18.21 5.70 2.47
C ARG A 5 -16.74 5.61 2.90
N LEU A 6 -15.94 6.59 2.46
CA LEU A 6 -14.68 6.91 3.13
C LEU A 6 -14.96 7.91 4.24
N MET A 7 -14.19 7.82 5.32
CA MET A 7 -14.14 8.81 6.39
C MET A 7 -12.69 9.26 6.57
N ALA A 8 -12.48 10.55 6.70
CA ALA A 8 -11.20 11.17 7.01
C ALA A 8 -11.33 12.00 8.29
N THR A 9 -10.24 12.09 9.04
CA THR A 9 -10.12 12.97 10.20
C THR A 9 -8.84 13.78 10.08
N CYS A 10 -8.87 14.99 10.53
CA CYS A 10 -7.69 15.86 10.63
C CYS A 10 -7.87 16.91 11.73
N GLU A 11 -6.79 17.61 12.05
CA GLU A 11 -6.83 18.76 12.92
C GLU A 11 -7.22 20.02 12.14
N SER A 12 -8.13 20.81 12.69
CA SER A 12 -8.55 22.12 12.18
C SER A 12 -9.19 22.94 13.31
N SER A 13 -8.35 23.62 14.10
CA SER A 13 -8.77 24.27 15.34
C SER A 13 -9.55 23.32 16.27
N GLY A 14 -9.05 22.13 16.44
CA GLY A 14 -9.67 20.96 17.06
C GLY A 14 -9.70 19.79 16.09
N ILE A 15 -10.46 18.74 16.36
CA ILE A 15 -10.58 17.57 15.50
C ILE A 15 -11.85 17.67 14.66
N VAL A 16 -11.69 17.45 13.35
CA VAL A 16 -12.79 17.41 12.39
C VAL A 16 -12.85 16.06 11.67
N VAL A 17 -14.04 15.73 11.18
CA VAL A 17 -14.28 14.55 10.33
C VAL A 17 -15.00 14.97 9.05
N ALA A 18 -14.72 14.26 7.95
CA ALA A 18 -15.39 14.46 6.68
C ALA A 18 -15.65 13.10 6.01
N PHE A 19 -16.64 13.06 5.12
CA PHE A 19 -17.07 11.83 4.46
C PHE A 19 -17.04 11.97 2.94
N SER A 20 -16.72 10.87 2.24
CA SER A 20 -16.82 10.78 0.79
C SER A 20 -17.63 9.56 0.37
N ARG A 21 -18.51 9.72 -0.63
CA ARG A 21 -19.30 8.65 -1.25
C ARG A 21 -18.78 8.21 -2.63
N ASN A 22 -17.74 8.85 -3.12
CA ASN A 22 -17.22 8.67 -4.47
C ASN A 22 -15.69 8.47 -4.48
N MET A 23 -15.21 7.65 -3.54
CA MET A 23 -13.79 7.30 -3.43
C MET A 23 -12.86 8.51 -3.29
N GLY A 24 -13.30 9.55 -2.53
CA GLY A 24 -12.51 10.73 -2.26
C GLY A 24 -12.51 11.80 -3.36
N ASN A 25 -13.27 11.63 -4.46
CA ASN A 25 -13.34 12.67 -5.50
C ASN A 25 -14.06 13.94 -5.01
N SER A 26 -14.91 13.82 -4.00
CA SER A 26 -15.49 14.94 -3.25
C SER A 26 -15.77 14.54 -1.81
N TRP A 27 -15.78 15.52 -0.93
CA TRP A 27 -15.97 15.37 0.52
C TRP A 27 -17.07 16.28 1.02
N THR A 28 -17.74 15.84 2.09
CA THR A 28 -18.66 16.73 2.83
C THR A 28 -17.90 17.89 3.46
N ALA A 29 -18.61 18.95 3.83
CA ALA A 29 -18.04 19.95 4.74
C ALA A 29 -17.52 19.26 6.01
N PRO A 30 -16.35 19.66 6.54
CA PRO A 30 -15.81 19.11 7.78
C PRO A 30 -16.74 19.36 8.96
N GLN A 31 -17.03 18.30 9.72
CA GLN A 31 -17.78 18.37 10.99
C GLN A 31 -16.78 18.38 12.14
N LYS A 32 -16.83 19.40 12.98
CA LYS A 32 -16.00 19.47 14.18
C LYS A 32 -16.57 18.56 15.27
N ILE A 33 -15.74 17.68 15.79
CA ILE A 33 -16.10 16.71 16.85
C ILE A 33 -15.39 16.99 18.19
N VAL A 34 -14.26 17.71 18.16
CA VAL A 34 -13.51 18.14 19.35
C VAL A 34 -13.09 19.59 19.17
N ASN A 35 -13.28 20.41 20.20
CA ASN A 35 -12.79 21.81 20.25
C ASN A 35 -11.44 21.87 20.96
N ASN A 36 -10.60 22.83 20.59
CA ASN A 36 -9.45 23.20 21.40
C ASN A 36 -9.92 23.93 22.64
N ILE A 37 -9.37 23.63 23.80
CA ILE A 37 -9.75 24.21 25.09
C ILE A 37 -8.50 24.69 25.85
N ASN A 38 -8.58 25.84 26.53
CA ASN A 38 -7.56 26.31 27.48
C ASN A 38 -6.11 26.28 26.94
N ASN A 39 -5.87 26.86 25.76
CA ASN A 39 -4.57 26.81 25.09
C ASN A 39 -4.00 25.40 24.91
N THR A 40 -4.87 24.42 24.76
CA THR A 40 -4.53 23.04 24.50
C THR A 40 -5.10 22.63 23.15
N PRO A 41 -4.34 22.78 22.06
CA PRO A 41 -4.69 22.19 20.78
C PRO A 41 -4.88 20.67 20.87
N ASN A 42 -5.91 20.16 20.19
CA ASN A 42 -6.11 18.74 19.97
C ASN A 42 -5.57 18.40 18.57
N CYS A 43 -4.60 17.49 18.51
CA CYS A 43 -3.77 17.24 17.34
C CYS A 43 -3.77 15.75 16.97
N VAL A 44 -3.23 15.46 15.79
CA VAL A 44 -2.87 14.15 15.26
C VAL A 44 -3.93 13.08 15.52
N PRO A 45 -5.14 13.22 14.95
CA PRO A 45 -6.16 12.21 15.12
C PRO A 45 -5.90 10.95 14.31
N ASP A 46 -6.20 9.78 14.88
CA ASP A 46 -6.35 8.51 14.17
C ASP A 46 -7.78 7.99 14.34
N LEU A 47 -8.27 7.21 13.39
CA LEU A 47 -9.63 6.67 13.43
C LEU A 47 -9.68 5.18 13.08
N ILE A 48 -10.61 4.47 13.73
CA ILE A 48 -10.93 3.09 13.42
C ILE A 48 -12.45 2.89 13.42
N GLN A 49 -12.96 2.03 12.53
CA GLN A 49 -14.29 1.47 12.66
C GLN A 49 -14.20 0.03 13.11
N LEU A 50 -14.77 -0.27 14.26
CA LEU A 50 -14.76 -1.59 14.87
C LEU A 50 -15.65 -2.60 14.14
N SER A 51 -15.45 -3.86 14.46
CA SER A 51 -16.21 -4.99 13.89
C SER A 51 -17.72 -4.94 14.20
N ASP A 52 -18.17 -4.21 15.21
CA ASP A 52 -19.59 -3.97 15.51
C ASP A 52 -20.17 -2.72 14.81
N GLY A 53 -19.31 -1.91 14.14
CA GLY A 53 -19.70 -0.67 13.46
C GLY A 53 -19.40 0.60 14.25
N THR A 54 -19.04 0.51 15.53
CA THR A 54 -18.62 1.65 16.35
C THR A 54 -17.41 2.33 15.70
N ILE A 55 -17.42 3.65 15.61
CA ILE A 55 -16.27 4.44 15.15
C ILE A 55 -15.61 5.07 16.37
N ILE A 56 -14.29 5.01 16.43
CA ILE A 56 -13.49 5.68 17.45
C ILE A 56 -12.53 6.62 16.76
N VAL A 57 -12.44 7.87 17.25
CA VAL A 57 -11.39 8.82 16.90
C VAL A 57 -10.57 9.06 18.15
N ALA A 58 -9.29 8.69 18.10
CA ALA A 58 -8.31 9.03 19.12
C ALA A 58 -7.54 10.29 18.71
N TYR A 59 -7.09 11.08 19.67
CA TYR A 59 -6.37 12.33 19.43
C TYR A 59 -5.47 12.70 20.62
N ASN A 60 -4.60 13.67 20.40
CA ASN A 60 -3.54 14.05 21.31
C ASN A 60 -3.71 15.52 21.75
N PRO A 61 -4.20 15.81 22.96
CA PRO A 61 -4.10 17.15 23.57
C PRO A 61 -2.63 17.56 23.74
N ARG A 62 -2.27 18.74 23.20
CA ARG A 62 -0.91 19.30 23.22
C ARG A 62 -0.90 20.69 23.82
N PRO A 63 -0.73 20.87 25.14
CA PRO A 63 -0.68 22.18 25.76
C PRO A 63 0.35 23.10 25.12
N SER A 64 -0.04 24.37 24.92
CA SER A 64 0.87 25.43 24.48
C SER A 64 1.51 26.14 25.67
N LYS A 65 2.67 26.74 25.46
CA LYS A 65 3.33 27.57 26.49
C LYS A 65 2.43 28.78 26.92
N PRO A 66 2.51 29.24 28.18
CA PRO A 66 3.28 28.66 29.27
C PRO A 66 2.68 27.33 29.74
N TYR A 67 3.54 26.36 30.05
CA TYR A 67 3.11 25.06 30.55
C TYR A 67 2.68 25.14 32.00
N THR A 68 1.59 24.47 32.33
CA THR A 68 1.01 24.42 33.69
C THR A 68 0.58 22.99 34.00
N ASP A 69 0.65 22.58 35.24
CA ASP A 69 0.45 21.20 35.69
C ASP A 69 -1.01 20.70 35.57
N ASP A 70 -1.95 21.60 35.38
CA ASP A 70 -3.36 21.31 35.12
C ASP A 70 -3.65 20.96 33.66
N ARG A 71 -2.69 21.14 32.75
CA ARG A 71 -2.82 20.85 31.31
C ARG A 71 -1.72 19.89 30.88
N LYS A 72 -2.08 18.65 30.63
CA LYS A 72 -1.12 17.58 30.30
C LYS A 72 -1.17 17.22 28.84
N PHE A 73 -0.01 16.82 28.30
CA PHE A 73 0.04 16.04 27.08
C PHE A 73 -0.60 14.70 27.36
N GLY A 74 -1.57 14.33 26.55
CA GLY A 74 -2.35 13.13 26.83
C GLY A 74 -2.90 12.48 25.56
N ILE A 75 -3.55 11.34 25.75
CA ILE A 75 -4.30 10.65 24.71
C ILE A 75 -5.78 10.61 25.15
N ARG A 76 -6.65 10.96 24.24
CA ARG A 76 -8.11 10.98 24.42
C ARG A 76 -8.79 10.32 23.24
N CYS A 77 -10.03 9.90 23.41
CA CYS A 77 -10.85 9.46 22.30
C CYS A 77 -12.32 9.86 22.42
N LYS A 78 -13.03 9.80 21.31
CA LYS A 78 -14.49 9.89 21.21
C LYS A 78 -15.03 8.72 20.39
N ARG A 79 -16.27 8.35 20.67
CA ARG A 79 -16.96 7.22 20.03
C ARG A 79 -18.22 7.69 19.32
N SER A 80 -18.52 7.06 18.19
CA SER A 80 -19.80 7.19 17.48
C SER A 80 -20.37 5.80 17.22
N ILE A 81 -21.67 5.62 17.45
CA ILE A 81 -22.42 4.37 17.17
C ILE A 81 -23.44 4.55 16.03
N ASP A 82 -23.47 5.71 15.42
CA ASP A 82 -24.42 6.11 14.37
C ASP A 82 -23.71 6.55 13.07
N ASN A 83 -22.61 5.88 12.73
CA ASN A 83 -21.81 6.15 11.54
C ASN A 83 -21.24 7.58 11.45
N GLY A 84 -20.85 8.16 12.60
CA GLY A 84 -20.17 9.44 12.70
C GLY A 84 -21.10 10.66 12.73
N VAL A 85 -22.40 10.46 12.93
CA VAL A 85 -23.38 11.57 13.04
C VAL A 85 -23.28 12.26 14.39
N THR A 86 -23.28 11.48 15.48
CA THR A 86 -23.08 11.99 16.85
C THR A 86 -21.90 11.32 17.55
N TRP A 87 -21.37 11.99 18.55
CA TRP A 87 -20.16 11.57 19.26
C TRP A 87 -20.36 11.62 20.77
N SER A 88 -19.73 10.68 21.47
CA SER A 88 -19.72 10.64 22.94
C SER A 88 -19.03 11.86 23.54
N GLU A 89 -19.15 12.03 24.84
CA GLU A 89 -18.22 12.84 25.61
C GLU A 89 -16.79 12.30 25.45
N GLU A 90 -15.81 13.14 25.80
CA GLU A 90 -14.40 12.77 25.79
C GLU A 90 -14.13 11.59 26.72
N ILE A 91 -13.34 10.64 26.26
CA ILE A 91 -12.91 9.46 27.02
C ILE A 91 -11.41 9.58 27.25
N PHE A 92 -11.03 9.50 28.51
CA PHE A 92 -9.65 9.47 28.95
C PHE A 92 -8.96 8.17 28.56
N VAL A 93 -7.72 8.25 28.04
CA VAL A 93 -6.87 7.08 27.77
C VAL A 93 -5.60 7.13 28.60
N ASN A 94 -4.81 8.18 28.48
CA ASN A 94 -3.55 8.36 29.21
C ASN A 94 -3.19 9.85 29.35
N ASP A 95 -2.42 10.17 30.38
CA ASP A 95 -1.69 11.42 30.51
C ASP A 95 -0.20 11.15 30.73
N ALA A 96 0.63 11.92 30.06
CA ALA A 96 2.06 12.08 30.35
C ALA A 96 2.31 13.34 31.19
N SER A 97 3.41 14.04 30.98
CA SER A 97 3.72 15.29 31.67
C SER A 97 2.96 16.49 31.09
N TYR A 98 3.13 17.64 31.71
CA TYR A 98 2.63 18.94 31.22
C TYR A 98 3.69 19.67 30.37
N THR A 99 4.94 19.19 30.32
CA THR A 99 6.02 19.76 29.50
C THR A 99 6.10 19.06 28.16
N PHE A 100 6.57 19.78 27.13
CA PHE A 100 6.70 19.22 25.78
C PHE A 100 7.68 18.05 25.72
N ASP A 101 8.80 18.16 26.44
CA ASP A 101 9.90 17.16 26.37
C ASP A 101 9.57 15.86 27.12
N ASP A 102 8.45 15.80 27.82
CA ASP A 102 8.00 14.64 28.61
C ASP A 102 6.56 14.23 28.22
N GLY A 103 6.16 14.49 27.00
CA GLY A 103 4.80 14.28 26.51
C GLY A 103 4.49 12.85 26.10
N CYS A 104 3.30 12.66 25.54
CA CYS A 104 2.93 11.47 24.77
C CYS A 104 2.26 11.88 23.46
N TRP A 105 2.39 11.05 22.40
CA TRP A 105 2.23 11.48 21.03
C TRP A 105 1.54 10.42 20.16
N GLU A 106 0.87 10.86 19.09
CA GLU A 106 0.45 10.15 17.89
C GLU A 106 -0.26 8.80 18.19
N PRO A 107 -1.52 8.84 18.66
CA PRO A 107 -2.29 7.60 18.89
C PRO A 107 -2.61 6.89 17.59
N SER A 108 -2.55 5.54 17.60
CA SER A 108 -3.05 4.70 16.53
C SER A 108 -3.66 3.41 17.07
N MET A 109 -4.67 2.85 16.39
CA MET A 109 -5.52 1.80 16.95
C MET A 109 -5.59 0.55 16.09
N LEU A 110 -5.77 -0.61 16.77
CA LEU A 110 -6.00 -1.91 16.17
C LEU A 110 -7.06 -2.68 16.96
N GLU A 111 -8.08 -3.20 16.28
CA GLU A 111 -9.02 -4.18 16.83
C GLU A 111 -8.52 -5.60 16.50
N LEU A 112 -8.40 -6.45 17.51
CA LEU A 112 -8.06 -7.86 17.36
C LEU A 112 -9.30 -8.71 17.08
N PRO A 113 -9.15 -9.93 16.52
CA PRO A 113 -10.28 -10.85 16.29
C PRO A 113 -11.05 -11.25 17.55
N SER A 114 -10.46 -11.08 18.72
CA SER A 114 -11.11 -11.28 20.03
C SER A 114 -12.10 -10.18 20.40
N GLY A 115 -12.08 -9.04 19.67
CA GLY A 115 -12.78 -7.81 20.03
C GLY A 115 -11.99 -6.90 20.98
N GLU A 116 -10.78 -7.30 21.40
CA GLU A 116 -9.86 -6.43 22.12
C GLU A 116 -9.43 -5.28 21.22
N LEU A 117 -9.55 -4.07 21.70
CA LEU A 117 -9.04 -2.87 21.05
C LEU A 117 -7.73 -2.44 21.72
N GLN A 118 -6.71 -2.22 20.92
CA GLN A 118 -5.40 -1.74 21.33
C GLN A 118 -5.17 -0.34 20.79
N LEU A 119 -4.74 0.59 21.65
CA LEU A 119 -4.35 1.95 21.27
C LEU A 119 -2.88 2.14 21.62
N TYR A 120 -2.07 2.40 20.61
CA TYR A 120 -0.63 2.61 20.69
C TYR A 120 -0.32 4.09 20.60
N PHE A 121 0.73 4.53 21.27
CA PHE A 121 1.23 5.90 21.22
C PHE A 121 2.71 5.96 21.59
N ALA A 122 3.39 7.01 21.17
CA ALA A 122 4.75 7.31 21.61
C ALA A 122 4.70 7.99 22.98
N ASP A 123 5.63 7.67 23.89
CA ASP A 123 5.56 8.07 25.29
C ASP A 123 6.94 8.41 25.84
N GLU A 124 7.15 9.68 26.17
CA GLU A 124 8.33 10.23 26.83
C GLU A 124 8.12 10.37 28.35
N GLY A 125 6.87 10.30 28.82
CA GLY A 125 6.52 10.50 30.22
C GLY A 125 7.32 9.70 31.25
N PRO A 126 7.75 8.44 30.96
CA PRO A 126 8.65 7.70 31.83
C PRO A 126 10.10 8.21 31.90
N TYR A 127 10.53 9.10 31.00
CA TYR A 127 11.94 9.46 30.77
C TYR A 127 12.24 10.95 31.00
N THR A 128 11.73 11.52 32.08
CA THR A 128 11.79 12.96 32.40
C THR A 128 13.22 13.56 32.55
N ASN A 129 14.25 12.73 32.53
CA ASN A 129 15.66 13.14 32.65
C ASN A 129 16.47 12.84 31.37
N SER A 130 15.83 12.43 30.29
CA SER A 130 16.48 12.10 29.01
C SER A 130 15.53 12.37 27.84
N ASN A 131 16.06 12.34 26.61
CA ASN A 131 15.25 12.48 25.38
C ASN A 131 14.77 11.11 24.85
N GLU A 132 14.70 10.10 25.70
CA GLU A 132 14.27 8.77 25.30
C GLU A 132 12.76 8.71 25.11
N GLN A 133 12.31 7.85 24.21
CA GLN A 133 10.91 7.65 23.90
C GLN A 133 10.64 6.16 23.64
N GLN A 134 9.57 5.67 24.22
CA GLN A 134 9.09 4.28 24.01
C GLN A 134 7.78 4.26 23.24
N ILE A 135 7.40 3.09 22.70
CA ILE A 135 6.03 2.82 22.31
C ILE A 135 5.30 2.21 23.51
N SER A 136 4.20 2.86 23.83
CA SER A 136 3.25 2.46 24.88
C SER A 136 1.92 2.04 24.28
N MET A 137 1.14 1.23 24.99
CA MET A 137 -0.17 0.75 24.58
C MET A 137 -1.14 0.69 25.75
N CYS A 138 -2.41 1.05 25.52
CA CYS A 138 -3.55 0.77 26.39
C CYS A 138 -4.51 -0.20 25.70
N ARG A 139 -5.22 -1.04 26.47
CA ARG A 139 -6.20 -2.01 25.98
C ARG A 139 -7.60 -1.61 26.41
N SER A 140 -8.57 -1.88 25.55
CA SER A 140 -9.99 -1.80 25.89
C SER A 140 -10.69 -3.10 25.52
N PHE A 141 -11.57 -3.59 26.39
CA PHE A 141 -12.39 -4.79 26.19
C PHE A 141 -13.89 -4.46 26.07
N ASP A 142 -14.20 -3.18 26.04
CA ASP A 142 -15.56 -2.64 26.02
C ASP A 142 -15.76 -1.61 24.87
N GLN A 143 -15.06 -1.82 23.75
CA GLN A 143 -15.17 -0.99 22.54
C GLN A 143 -14.71 0.46 22.78
N GLY A 144 -13.66 0.66 23.57
CA GLY A 144 -13.06 1.97 23.82
C GLY A 144 -13.82 2.83 24.85
N ARG A 145 -14.71 2.25 25.67
CA ARG A 145 -15.36 2.99 26.77
C ARG A 145 -14.43 3.20 27.95
N THR A 146 -13.61 2.17 28.26
CA THR A 146 -12.58 2.24 29.29
C THR A 146 -11.27 1.65 28.79
N TRP A 147 -10.16 2.08 29.39
CA TRP A 147 -8.82 1.72 28.98
C TRP A 147 -7.99 1.20 30.14
N SER A 148 -7.13 0.24 29.89
CA SER A 148 -6.19 -0.32 30.84
C SER A 148 -5.10 0.70 31.22
N LYS A 149 -4.31 0.35 32.23
CA LYS A 149 -3.00 0.98 32.46
C LYS A 149 -2.09 0.78 31.26
N VAL A 150 -1.12 1.68 31.10
CA VAL A 150 -0.12 1.67 30.05
C VAL A 150 0.77 0.42 30.14
N GLN A 151 1.05 -0.18 28.99
CA GLN A 151 2.02 -1.25 28.81
C GLN A 151 3.10 -0.78 27.82
N LYS A 152 4.39 -1.00 28.15
CA LYS A 152 5.52 -0.77 27.24
C LYS A 152 5.54 -1.84 26.16
N ILE A 153 5.67 -1.46 24.89
CA ILE A 153 5.68 -2.33 23.71
C ILE A 153 7.06 -2.42 23.09
N SER A 154 7.71 -1.29 22.85
CA SER A 154 9.09 -1.26 22.36
C SER A 154 9.88 -0.13 23.00
N PHE A 155 11.19 -0.33 23.10
CA PHE A 155 12.10 0.65 23.63
C PHE A 155 13.54 0.34 23.20
N ARG A 156 14.29 1.38 22.88
CA ARG A 156 15.72 1.36 22.61
C ARG A 156 16.39 2.38 23.54
N ALA A 157 17.18 1.90 24.50
CA ALA A 157 17.87 2.79 25.45
C ALA A 157 18.78 3.79 24.73
N GLY A 158 18.69 5.06 25.12
CA GLY A 158 19.43 6.18 24.52
C GLY A 158 18.81 6.73 23.22
N PHE A 159 17.66 6.21 22.77
CA PHE A 159 17.05 6.56 21.49
C PHE A 159 15.52 6.74 21.60
N ARG A 160 14.90 6.99 20.46
CA ARG A 160 13.48 7.28 20.36
C ARG A 160 12.78 6.29 19.43
N ASP A 161 11.73 5.62 19.94
CA ASP A 161 10.73 4.89 19.17
C ASP A 161 9.46 5.76 19.09
N GLY A 162 9.04 6.17 17.89
CA GLY A 162 7.92 7.10 17.71
C GLY A 162 6.88 6.64 16.69
N MET A 163 5.78 7.37 16.62
CA MET A 163 4.74 7.30 15.60
C MET A 163 4.25 5.87 15.28
N PRO A 164 3.70 5.13 16.24
CA PRO A 164 3.33 3.74 16.06
C PRO A 164 2.10 3.58 15.16
N VAL A 165 2.14 2.66 14.19
CA VAL A 165 0.98 2.27 13.39
C VAL A 165 0.85 0.75 13.36
N PRO A 166 -0.10 0.17 14.13
CA PRO A 166 -0.28 -1.27 14.24
C PRO A 166 -1.11 -1.85 13.10
N ILE A 167 -0.77 -3.08 12.72
CA ILE A 167 -1.58 -3.96 11.86
C ILE A 167 -1.63 -5.37 12.42
N LEU A 168 -2.65 -6.11 12.06
CA LEU A 168 -2.68 -7.57 12.16
C LEU A 168 -2.40 -8.13 10.77
N LEU A 169 -1.42 -9.04 10.63
CA LEU A 169 -1.14 -9.70 9.36
C LEU A 169 -2.36 -10.47 8.87
N LYS A 170 -2.49 -10.65 7.55
CA LYS A 170 -3.68 -11.27 6.95
C LYS A 170 -3.92 -12.70 7.41
N ASP A 171 -2.85 -13.46 7.62
CA ASP A 171 -2.90 -14.84 8.16
C ASP A 171 -3.22 -14.88 9.67
N ARG A 172 -3.32 -13.71 10.31
CA ARG A 172 -3.54 -13.52 11.75
C ARG A 172 -2.45 -14.13 12.63
N SER A 173 -1.25 -14.32 12.10
CA SER A 173 -0.13 -14.89 12.86
C SER A 173 0.49 -13.91 13.84
N SER A 174 0.54 -12.63 13.47
CA SER A 174 1.29 -11.62 14.21
C SER A 174 0.65 -10.23 14.17
N ILE A 175 0.81 -9.51 15.27
CA ILE A 175 0.65 -8.06 15.33
C ILE A 175 2.00 -7.45 14.94
N VAL A 176 1.99 -6.51 14.00
CA VAL A 176 3.16 -5.75 13.56
C VAL A 176 2.88 -4.28 13.75
N VAL A 177 3.81 -3.55 14.36
CA VAL A 177 3.73 -2.11 14.54
C VAL A 177 4.86 -1.45 13.76
N ALA A 178 4.54 -0.59 12.81
CA ALA A 178 5.52 0.28 12.20
C ALA A 178 5.82 1.43 13.16
N ILE A 179 7.09 1.79 13.29
CA ILE A 179 7.57 2.87 14.15
C ILE A 179 8.68 3.65 13.42
N GLU A 180 8.92 4.87 13.82
CA GLU A 180 10.18 5.57 13.53
C GLU A 180 11.19 5.31 14.65
N ASP A 181 12.40 4.91 14.29
CA ASP A 181 13.49 4.52 15.22
C ASP A 181 14.77 5.26 14.82
N ASN A 182 15.33 6.09 15.69
CA ASN A 182 16.56 6.84 15.42
C ASN A 182 17.83 6.17 15.96
N GLY A 183 17.75 4.91 16.39
CA GLY A 183 18.86 4.17 16.99
C GLY A 183 19.62 3.22 16.05
N TRP A 184 19.38 3.25 14.74
CA TRP A 184 20.10 2.40 13.81
C TRP A 184 21.49 2.96 13.46
N THR A 185 22.52 2.13 13.57
CA THR A 185 23.91 2.52 13.22
C THR A 185 24.01 2.95 11.75
N GLY A 186 24.63 4.09 11.51
CA GLY A 186 24.82 4.66 10.17
C GLY A 186 23.63 5.47 9.65
N ILE A 187 22.59 5.62 10.45
CA ILE A 187 21.44 6.48 10.17
C ILE A 187 21.46 7.61 11.21
N HIS A 188 21.43 8.86 10.74
CA HIS A 188 21.59 10.02 11.62
C HIS A 188 20.26 10.58 12.14
N ASP A 189 19.14 10.02 11.70
CA ASP A 189 17.82 10.49 12.02
C ASP A 189 16.86 9.27 12.08
N PHE A 190 15.54 9.49 12.06
CA PHE A 190 14.55 8.43 12.10
C PHE A 190 14.59 7.51 10.89
N PHE A 191 14.30 6.24 11.13
CA PHE A 191 14.21 5.22 10.10
C PHE A 191 12.95 4.34 10.31
N PRO A 192 12.18 4.04 9.25
CA PRO A 192 10.99 3.22 9.39
C PRO A 192 11.37 1.79 9.76
N THR A 193 10.85 1.37 10.88
CA THR A 193 11.17 0.10 11.55
C THR A 193 9.89 -0.64 11.86
N THR A 194 9.90 -1.97 11.85
CA THR A 194 8.80 -2.78 12.36
C THR A 194 9.19 -3.49 13.64
N VAL A 195 8.29 -3.48 14.62
CA VAL A 195 8.34 -4.36 15.80
C VAL A 195 7.14 -5.30 15.77
N ARG A 196 7.31 -6.54 16.24
CA ARG A 196 6.24 -7.54 16.16
C ARG A 196 6.13 -8.43 17.38
N CYS A 197 4.94 -8.99 17.58
CA CYS A 197 4.73 -10.16 18.41
C CYS A 197 3.76 -11.14 17.74
N PHE A 198 3.80 -12.41 18.11
CA PHE A 198 2.78 -13.38 17.71
C PHE A 198 1.43 -13.03 18.36
N LEU A 199 0.34 -13.25 17.63
CA LEU A 199 -1.00 -12.90 18.11
C LEU A 199 -1.39 -13.66 19.38
N ASP A 200 -0.99 -14.91 19.52
CA ASP A 200 -1.23 -15.75 20.71
C ASP A 200 -0.47 -15.25 21.96
N ASN A 201 0.69 -14.62 21.75
CA ASN A 201 1.45 -13.95 22.80
C ASN A 201 0.81 -12.61 23.22
N ASN A 202 0.28 -11.86 22.25
CA ASN A 202 -0.42 -10.59 22.47
C ASN A 202 0.30 -9.64 23.44
N TRP A 203 1.61 -9.45 23.24
CA TRP A 203 2.49 -8.61 24.08
C TRP A 203 2.59 -9.05 25.55
N ALA A 204 2.31 -10.31 25.87
CA ALA A 204 2.39 -10.83 27.24
C ALA A 204 3.83 -10.93 27.78
N ASN A 205 4.81 -10.99 26.89
CA ASN A 205 6.24 -11.02 27.24
C ASN A 205 6.78 -9.59 27.45
N ASN A 206 8.08 -9.51 27.73
CA ASN A 206 8.78 -8.22 27.80
C ASN A 206 8.66 -7.44 26.48
N TRP A 207 8.85 -6.13 26.58
CA TRP A 207 8.88 -5.25 25.40
C TRP A 207 9.99 -5.63 24.40
N ILE A 208 9.85 -5.18 23.16
CA ILE A 208 10.83 -5.38 22.09
C ILE A 208 11.98 -4.39 22.28
N ASP A 209 13.15 -4.88 22.62
CA ASP A 209 14.36 -4.09 22.83
C ASP A 209 15.17 -3.85 21.52
N ALA A 210 16.32 -3.19 21.67
CA ALA A 210 17.22 -2.85 20.55
C ALA A 210 17.75 -4.07 19.78
N ASN A 211 17.96 -5.19 20.48
CA ASN A 211 18.63 -6.40 19.95
C ASN A 211 17.64 -7.51 19.61
N SER A 212 16.37 -7.27 19.79
CA SER A 212 15.34 -8.26 19.52
C SER A 212 15.29 -8.64 18.03
N SER A 213 15.21 -9.93 17.73
CA SER A 213 14.97 -10.44 16.37
C SER A 213 13.58 -10.06 15.82
N TYR A 214 12.71 -9.54 16.69
CA TYR A 214 11.39 -9.01 16.34
C TYR A 214 11.39 -7.50 16.04
N ARG A 215 12.56 -6.85 16.00
CA ARG A 215 12.78 -5.48 15.54
C ARG A 215 13.52 -5.50 14.22
N ASN A 216 12.93 -4.99 13.14
CA ASN A 216 13.49 -5.10 11.80
C ASN A 216 13.47 -3.76 11.07
N LYS A 217 14.55 -3.45 10.35
CA LYS A 217 14.55 -2.38 9.33
C LYS A 217 13.55 -2.74 8.24
N THR A 218 12.78 -1.76 7.78
CA THR A 218 11.82 -1.97 6.69
C THR A 218 12.48 -1.94 5.31
N LEU A 219 13.49 -1.08 5.11
CA LEU A 219 14.11 -0.82 3.83
C LEU A 219 15.56 -1.33 3.80
N ASP A 220 16.02 -1.73 2.62
CA ASP A 220 17.43 -2.01 2.37
C ASP A 220 18.16 -0.72 1.93
N LEU A 221 19.04 -0.21 2.79
CA LEU A 221 19.81 1.01 2.53
C LEU A 221 20.79 0.90 1.36
N ASN A 222 21.12 -0.31 0.89
CA ASN A 222 21.95 -0.48 -0.30
C ASN A 222 21.21 -0.03 -1.57
N PHE A 223 19.89 -0.04 -1.55
CA PHE A 223 19.05 0.29 -2.69
C PHE A 223 18.27 1.60 -2.50
N CYS A 224 17.91 1.94 -1.29
CA CYS A 224 17.20 3.17 -0.96
C CYS A 224 18.03 4.04 0.00
N PRO A 225 18.96 4.85 -0.50
CA PRO A 225 19.86 5.66 0.33
C PRO A 225 19.13 6.89 0.87
N ILE A 226 18.26 6.69 1.86
CA ILE A 226 17.60 7.78 2.58
C ILE A 226 18.42 8.21 3.79
N ALA A 227 18.52 9.51 4.03
CA ALA A 227 19.11 10.04 5.26
C ALA A 227 18.09 10.09 6.40
N THR A 228 16.81 10.29 6.08
CA THR A 228 15.70 10.38 7.01
C THR A 228 14.52 9.58 6.49
N GLY A 229 13.86 8.82 7.36
CA GLY A 229 12.62 8.08 7.07
C GLY A 229 11.73 8.03 8.32
N GLY A 230 10.92 9.06 8.54
CA GLY A 230 10.02 9.18 9.70
C GLY A 230 8.55 9.00 9.36
N ALA A 231 7.71 9.12 10.37
CA ALA A 231 6.26 9.05 10.29
C ALA A 231 5.73 7.86 9.45
N PRO A 232 6.12 6.61 9.76
CA PRO A 232 5.67 5.45 9.00
C PRO A 232 4.18 5.22 9.15
N TYR A 233 3.51 4.79 8.07
CA TYR A 233 2.12 4.39 8.12
C TYR A 233 1.92 3.07 7.37
N LEU A 234 1.46 2.03 8.07
CA LEU A 234 1.45 0.65 7.59
C LEU A 234 0.02 0.13 7.41
N ARG A 235 -0.23 -0.58 6.30
CA ARG A 235 -1.50 -1.27 6.03
C ARG A 235 -1.27 -2.62 5.37
N VAL A 236 -2.27 -3.51 5.46
CA VAL A 236 -2.28 -4.83 4.80
C VAL A 236 -3.12 -4.73 3.53
N LEU A 237 -2.60 -5.24 2.42
CA LEU A 237 -3.32 -5.36 1.16
C LEU A 237 -4.24 -6.60 1.17
N PRO A 238 -5.33 -6.62 0.39
CA PRO A 238 -6.29 -7.72 0.40
C PRO A 238 -5.73 -9.11 0.10
N TRP A 239 -4.60 -9.18 -0.61
CA TRP A 239 -3.92 -10.45 -0.93
C TRP A 239 -2.83 -10.84 0.08
N GLY A 240 -2.54 -10.00 1.08
CA GLY A 240 -1.63 -10.29 2.21
C GLY A 240 -0.36 -9.47 2.24
N GLU A 241 0.14 -9.00 1.11
CA GLU A 241 1.26 -8.05 1.09
C GLU A 241 0.97 -6.82 1.95
N THR A 242 2.00 -6.08 2.31
CA THR A 242 1.87 -4.88 3.13
C THR A 242 2.33 -3.64 2.38
N VAL A 243 1.72 -2.51 2.66
CA VAL A 243 2.09 -1.22 2.10
C VAL A 243 2.46 -0.26 3.22
N LEU A 244 3.60 0.39 3.07
CA LEU A 244 4.18 1.34 4.00
C LEU A 244 4.34 2.69 3.32
N SER A 245 3.86 3.76 3.94
CA SER A 245 4.32 5.11 3.60
C SER A 245 5.22 5.65 4.68
N TYR A 246 6.10 6.57 4.32
CA TYR A 246 7.00 7.27 5.24
C TYR A 246 7.44 8.60 4.64
N GLN A 247 7.78 9.54 5.50
CA GLN A 247 8.39 10.82 5.12
C GLN A 247 9.87 10.62 4.87
N SER A 248 10.40 11.17 3.78
CA SER A 248 11.82 11.05 3.44
C SER A 248 12.31 12.28 2.70
N ASN A 249 13.55 12.60 2.88
CA ASN A 249 14.26 13.63 2.12
C ASN A 249 14.87 13.12 0.80
N TYR A 250 14.46 11.93 0.35
CA TYR A 250 14.93 11.36 -0.92
C TYR A 250 14.72 12.32 -2.09
N ASN A 251 15.79 12.66 -2.81
CA ASN A 251 15.81 13.63 -3.93
C ASN A 251 15.18 15.01 -3.62
N HIS A 252 15.13 15.42 -2.35
CA HIS A 252 14.46 16.66 -1.93
C HIS A 252 15.30 17.53 -0.98
N GLY A 253 16.61 17.37 -0.98
CA GLY A 253 17.53 18.13 -0.13
C GLY A 253 17.34 17.85 1.35
N SER A 254 16.98 18.86 2.14
CA SER A 254 16.66 18.73 3.57
C SER A 254 15.16 18.66 3.85
N LEU A 255 14.31 18.88 2.84
CA LEU A 255 12.85 18.85 2.97
C LEU A 255 12.32 17.43 2.82
N LEU A 256 11.10 17.19 3.32
CA LEU A 256 10.53 15.86 3.34
C LEU A 256 9.41 15.70 2.30
N ASN A 257 9.40 14.58 1.63
CA ASN A 257 8.33 14.10 0.77
C ASN A 257 7.82 12.74 1.26
N MET A 258 6.65 12.34 0.83
CA MET A 258 6.10 11.02 1.12
C MET A 258 6.59 10.00 0.09
N LEU A 259 7.16 8.91 0.57
CA LEU A 259 7.43 7.71 -0.22
C LEU A 259 6.46 6.60 0.15
N VAL A 260 6.23 5.68 -0.79
CA VAL A 260 5.43 4.46 -0.61
C VAL A 260 6.25 3.25 -1.00
N ALA A 261 6.33 2.28 -0.11
CA ALA A 261 7.00 1.00 -0.32
C ALA A 261 6.02 -0.17 -0.13
N VAL A 262 6.29 -1.27 -0.81
CA VAL A 262 5.50 -2.51 -0.69
C VAL A 262 6.40 -3.60 -0.11
N GLY A 263 5.92 -4.23 0.95
CA GLY A 263 6.56 -5.34 1.64
C GLY A 263 5.82 -6.67 1.40
N ASP A 264 6.43 -7.74 1.88
CA ASP A 264 5.83 -9.07 1.83
C ASP A 264 4.63 -9.24 2.80
N ASP A 265 4.06 -10.43 2.86
CA ASP A 265 2.95 -10.79 3.74
C ASP A 265 3.33 -10.88 5.23
N ARG A 266 4.61 -10.70 5.54
CA ARG A 266 5.17 -10.62 6.89
C ARG A 266 5.54 -9.21 7.32
N ALA A 267 5.22 -8.19 6.51
CA ALA A 267 5.66 -6.81 6.68
C ALA A 267 7.19 -6.69 6.79
N GLN A 268 7.87 -7.33 5.84
CA GLN A 268 9.32 -7.32 5.67
C GLN A 268 9.68 -7.06 4.20
N ASP A 269 10.97 -6.89 3.92
CA ASP A 269 11.50 -6.77 2.56
C ASP A 269 10.76 -5.72 1.73
N PHE A 270 10.58 -4.53 2.30
CA PHE A 270 9.94 -3.42 1.63
C PHE A 270 10.82 -2.86 0.52
N LYS A 271 10.21 -2.59 -0.62
CA LYS A 271 10.83 -1.92 -1.75
C LYS A 271 10.11 -0.62 -2.04
N ALA A 272 10.84 0.48 -2.12
CA ALA A 272 10.26 1.78 -2.42
C ALA A 272 9.77 1.82 -3.87
N LEU A 273 8.45 1.95 -4.03
CA LEU A 273 7.76 1.88 -5.31
C LEU A 273 7.50 3.27 -5.89
N SER A 274 7.10 4.24 -5.06
CA SER A 274 6.69 5.54 -5.55
C SER A 274 6.91 6.68 -4.55
N ASN A 275 6.95 7.89 -5.08
CA ASN A 275 6.76 9.16 -4.40
C ASN A 275 5.54 9.86 -5.02
N PRO A 276 4.32 9.58 -4.57
CA PRO A 276 3.11 9.85 -5.33
C PRO A 276 2.73 11.33 -5.43
N PHE A 277 3.23 12.18 -4.54
CA PHE A 277 2.88 13.60 -4.51
C PHE A 277 3.83 14.45 -5.33
N VAL A 278 3.26 15.45 -5.99
CA VAL A 278 4.01 16.52 -6.64
C VAL A 278 4.13 17.67 -5.65
N ILE A 279 5.34 18.01 -5.29
CA ILE A 279 5.65 19.10 -4.36
C ILE A 279 6.70 20.04 -4.97
N GLY A 280 6.64 21.33 -4.64
CA GLY A 280 7.64 22.30 -5.06
C GLY A 280 8.98 22.11 -4.33
N THR A 281 10.03 22.71 -4.87
CA THR A 281 11.39 22.61 -4.30
C THR A 281 11.53 23.24 -2.91
N GLN A 282 10.54 24.00 -2.46
CA GLN A 282 10.48 24.66 -1.14
C GLN A 282 9.27 24.19 -0.31
N GLU A 283 8.66 23.09 -0.72
CA GLU A 283 7.48 22.53 -0.09
C GLU A 283 7.79 21.18 0.54
N GLU A 284 6.94 20.75 1.47
CA GLU A 284 7.03 19.44 2.12
C GLU A 284 5.69 18.73 2.05
N CYS A 285 5.73 17.40 1.99
CA CYS A 285 4.58 16.53 2.20
C CYS A 285 4.75 15.80 3.53
N LEU A 286 4.00 16.22 4.54
CA LEU A 286 4.13 15.77 5.92
C LEU A 286 2.87 15.05 6.41
N TRP A 287 3.00 14.32 7.52
CA TRP A 287 1.90 13.70 8.26
C TRP A 287 1.03 12.82 7.37
N ASN A 288 1.68 11.86 6.75
CA ASN A 288 1.06 10.96 5.79
C ASN A 288 0.19 9.89 6.46
N SER A 289 -0.78 9.37 5.70
CA SER A 289 -1.53 8.18 6.06
C SER A 289 -1.93 7.36 4.83
N LEU A 290 -2.28 6.10 5.05
CA LEU A 290 -2.75 5.17 4.02
C LEU A 290 -4.10 4.58 4.40
N ALA A 291 -4.99 4.46 3.43
CA ALA A 291 -6.19 3.62 3.52
C ALA A 291 -6.19 2.60 2.37
N VAL A 292 -6.66 1.39 2.65
CA VAL A 292 -6.81 0.33 1.66
C VAL A 292 -8.29 -0.02 1.54
N VAL A 293 -8.81 0.00 0.32
CA VAL A 293 -10.18 -0.47 0.04
C VAL A 293 -10.16 -1.91 -0.45
N ASP A 294 -11.29 -2.60 -0.32
CA ASP A 294 -11.42 -4.05 -0.57
C ASP A 294 -10.90 -4.53 -1.93
N THR A 295 -10.86 -3.63 -2.92
CA THR A 295 -10.31 -3.93 -4.25
C THR A 295 -8.79 -3.87 -4.32
N GLY A 296 -8.11 -3.48 -3.23
CA GLY A 296 -6.66 -3.27 -3.19
C GLY A 296 -6.22 -1.89 -3.69
N ILE A 297 -7.14 -0.97 -3.93
CA ILE A 297 -6.79 0.43 -4.17
C ILE A 297 -6.28 1.03 -2.86
N VAL A 298 -5.10 1.60 -2.91
CA VAL A 298 -4.49 2.34 -1.81
C VAL A 298 -4.74 3.83 -2.01
N ILE A 299 -5.25 4.45 -0.98
CA ILE A 299 -5.42 5.91 -0.89
C ILE A 299 -4.29 6.43 -0.02
N ALA A 300 -3.39 7.20 -0.61
CA ALA A 300 -2.33 7.92 0.08
C ALA A 300 -2.81 9.34 0.39
N VAL A 301 -2.59 9.79 1.61
CA VAL A 301 -2.96 11.12 2.09
C VAL A 301 -1.73 11.81 2.68
N GLY A 302 -1.52 13.07 2.35
CA GLY A 302 -0.43 13.88 2.88
C GLY A 302 -0.82 15.35 3.04
N GLY A 303 -0.18 16.03 3.96
CA GLY A 303 -0.33 17.48 4.18
C GLY A 303 0.70 18.26 3.38
N ILE A 304 0.27 19.13 2.47
CA ILE A 304 1.12 19.99 1.65
C ILE A 304 0.63 21.43 1.81
N ASN A 305 1.49 22.32 2.29
CA ASN A 305 1.16 23.75 2.46
C ASN A 305 -0.16 24.00 3.24
N GLY A 306 -0.40 23.24 4.31
CA GLY A 306 -1.61 23.35 5.11
C GLY A 306 -2.88 22.81 4.42
N LYS A 307 -2.76 22.13 3.29
CA LYS A 307 -3.84 21.44 2.60
C LYS A 307 -3.63 19.93 2.68
N ILE A 308 -4.73 19.20 2.73
CA ILE A 308 -4.70 17.74 2.63
C ILE A 308 -4.86 17.36 1.16
N GLU A 309 -3.89 16.65 0.64
CA GLU A 309 -3.93 16.06 -0.70
C GLU A 309 -4.08 14.55 -0.64
N MET A 310 -4.69 13.98 -1.67
CA MET A 310 -4.99 12.56 -1.75
C MET A 310 -4.68 12.02 -3.14
N ILE A 311 -4.03 10.87 -3.19
CA ILE A 311 -3.74 10.13 -4.42
C ILE A 311 -4.19 8.68 -4.28
N LYS A 312 -4.69 8.10 -5.36
CA LYS A 312 -5.07 6.70 -5.44
C LYS A 312 -4.09 5.93 -6.31
N GLY A 313 -3.65 4.77 -5.82
CA GLY A 313 -2.78 3.86 -6.55
C GLY A 313 -3.15 2.41 -6.31
N TYR A 314 -2.50 1.52 -7.05
CA TYR A 314 -2.63 0.08 -6.89
C TYR A 314 -1.22 -0.54 -6.74
N PRO A 315 -0.52 -0.24 -5.64
CA PRO A 315 0.82 -0.74 -5.42
C PRO A 315 0.80 -2.26 -5.18
N THR A 316 1.74 -2.94 -5.77
CA THR A 316 1.99 -4.37 -5.56
C THR A 316 3.50 -4.58 -5.44
N LYS A 317 3.94 -5.61 -4.72
CA LYS A 317 5.36 -5.96 -4.65
C LYS A 317 5.89 -6.47 -5.98
N SER A 318 5.00 -7.06 -6.79
CA SER A 318 5.27 -7.51 -8.14
C SER A 318 4.33 -6.80 -9.12
N LEU A 319 4.89 -6.09 -10.10
CA LEU A 319 4.12 -5.45 -11.17
C LEU A 319 3.36 -6.51 -11.95
N GLN A 320 2.15 -6.19 -12.38
CA GLN A 320 1.25 -7.13 -13.03
C GLN A 320 0.83 -6.60 -14.40
N ALA A 321 0.84 -7.48 -15.41
CA ALA A 321 0.20 -7.23 -16.70
C ALA A 321 -0.99 -8.17 -16.87
N PRO A 322 -2.23 -7.68 -16.89
CA PRO A 322 -3.40 -8.48 -17.24
C PRO A 322 -3.41 -8.85 -18.71
N TYR A 323 -4.11 -9.95 -19.06
CA TYR A 323 -4.33 -10.32 -20.45
C TYR A 323 -5.38 -9.38 -21.07
N ALA A 324 -4.93 -8.49 -21.95
CA ALA A 324 -5.77 -7.56 -22.68
C ALA A 324 -5.03 -7.09 -23.94
N LYS A 325 -5.80 -6.56 -24.90
CA LYS A 325 -5.27 -5.96 -26.14
C LYS A 325 -5.67 -4.48 -26.23
N PRO A 326 -4.95 -3.59 -25.55
CA PRO A 326 -5.19 -2.15 -25.66
C PRO A 326 -5.03 -1.65 -27.09
N LYS A 327 -5.71 -0.56 -27.41
CA LYS A 327 -5.53 0.14 -28.66
C LYS A 327 -4.42 1.18 -28.49
N ILE A 328 -3.45 1.17 -29.40
CA ILE A 328 -2.34 2.13 -29.39
C ILE A 328 -2.74 3.37 -30.19
N ASP A 329 -3.49 4.26 -29.57
CA ASP A 329 -3.98 5.49 -30.21
C ASP A 329 -3.55 6.79 -29.51
N GLY A 330 -2.87 6.69 -28.36
CA GLY A 330 -2.42 7.82 -27.55
C GLY A 330 -3.49 8.37 -26.62
N ILE A 331 -4.55 7.61 -26.40
CA ILE A 331 -5.68 7.98 -25.53
C ILE A 331 -5.86 6.90 -24.47
N GLN A 332 -5.29 7.13 -23.29
CA GLN A 332 -5.45 6.19 -22.17
C GLN A 332 -6.89 6.22 -21.66
N THR A 333 -7.60 5.09 -21.81
CA THR A 333 -8.97 4.92 -21.31
C THR A 333 -9.09 3.75 -20.34
N HIS A 334 -10.06 3.81 -19.44
CA HIS A 334 -10.31 2.75 -18.44
C HIS A 334 -10.83 1.43 -19.05
N LYS A 335 -11.20 1.43 -20.33
CA LYS A 335 -11.79 0.26 -21.02
C LYS A 335 -10.76 -0.60 -21.73
N GLU A 336 -9.51 -0.18 -21.78
CA GLU A 336 -8.46 -0.84 -22.56
C GLU A 336 -7.83 -2.06 -21.88
N GLY A 337 -8.22 -2.34 -20.62
CA GLY A 337 -7.79 -3.53 -19.94
C GLY A 337 -6.41 -3.43 -19.25
N TYR A 338 -5.83 -2.24 -19.13
CA TYR A 338 -4.76 -1.99 -18.19
C TYR A 338 -5.24 -2.19 -16.75
N TYR A 339 -4.33 -2.40 -15.81
CA TYR A 339 -4.59 -3.10 -14.56
C TYR A 339 -5.82 -2.67 -13.75
N LYS A 340 -6.11 -1.45 -13.46
CA LYS A 340 -7.30 -1.04 -12.68
C LYS A 340 -7.86 0.31 -13.16
N PRO A 341 -9.17 0.44 -13.32
CA PRO A 341 -9.76 1.74 -13.58
C PRO A 341 -9.46 2.73 -12.45
N ASN A 342 -8.96 3.92 -12.80
CA ASN A 342 -8.68 5.02 -11.86
C ASN A 342 -7.62 4.74 -10.78
N ALA A 343 -6.82 3.69 -10.91
CA ALA A 343 -5.71 3.41 -10.02
C ALA A 343 -4.59 2.72 -10.80
N THR A 344 -3.41 3.29 -10.82
CA THR A 344 -2.23 2.79 -11.53
C THR A 344 -1.27 2.10 -10.56
N GLN A 345 -0.45 1.19 -11.08
CA GLN A 345 0.54 0.46 -10.26
C GLN A 345 1.74 1.34 -9.90
N ILE A 346 2.21 2.16 -10.82
CA ILE A 346 3.35 3.05 -10.62
C ILE A 346 2.88 4.49 -10.68
N ILE A 347 3.16 5.28 -9.65
CA ILE A 347 2.88 6.71 -9.58
C ILE A 347 4.13 7.40 -9.04
N LEU A 348 4.68 8.30 -9.84
CA LEU A 348 5.88 9.04 -9.49
C LEU A 348 5.61 10.54 -9.71
N GLY A 349 5.76 11.32 -8.64
CA GLY A 349 5.79 12.78 -8.68
C GLY A 349 7.21 13.29 -8.54
N ASN A 350 7.46 14.51 -8.96
CA ASN A 350 8.75 15.16 -8.75
C ASN A 350 8.58 16.58 -8.19
N THR A 351 9.70 17.20 -7.82
CA THR A 351 9.75 18.56 -7.30
C THR A 351 9.54 19.64 -8.35
N ASN A 352 9.34 19.28 -9.60
CA ASN A 352 9.17 20.20 -10.74
C ASN A 352 7.72 20.32 -11.21
N GLY A 353 6.76 19.79 -10.47
CA GLY A 353 5.35 19.86 -10.84
C GLY A 353 4.90 18.76 -11.81
N VAL A 354 5.72 17.74 -12.06
CA VAL A 354 5.40 16.64 -12.98
C VAL A 354 5.03 15.38 -12.20
N ARG A 355 3.97 14.72 -12.65
CA ARG A 355 3.59 13.37 -12.22
C ARG A 355 3.47 12.47 -13.42
N PHE A 356 4.05 11.28 -13.34
CA PHE A 356 3.87 10.25 -14.35
C PHE A 356 3.47 8.91 -13.74
N THR A 357 2.80 8.11 -14.54
CA THR A 357 2.25 6.82 -14.13
C THR A 357 2.73 5.74 -15.09
N GLY A 358 2.61 4.47 -14.68
CA GLY A 358 2.91 3.35 -15.54
C GLY A 358 2.01 2.15 -15.25
N ASP A 359 1.47 1.58 -16.32
CA ASP A 359 0.67 0.36 -16.29
C ASP A 359 1.00 -0.55 -17.48
N PHE A 360 0.69 -1.82 -17.32
CA PHE A 360 1.00 -2.87 -18.29
C PHE A 360 -0.24 -3.67 -18.66
N ALA A 361 -0.20 -4.28 -19.83
CA ALA A 361 -1.09 -5.34 -20.27
C ALA A 361 -0.32 -6.27 -21.22
N TYR A 362 -0.87 -7.41 -21.58
CA TYR A 362 -0.27 -8.29 -22.60
C TYR A 362 -1.34 -9.08 -23.35
N ASP A 363 -0.99 -9.50 -24.58
CA ASP A 363 -1.71 -10.54 -25.31
C ASP A 363 -0.75 -11.60 -25.86
N LYS A 364 -1.24 -12.46 -26.71
CA LYS A 364 -0.41 -13.52 -27.34
C LYS A 364 0.73 -12.97 -28.21
N ASP A 365 0.61 -11.74 -28.70
CA ASP A 365 1.50 -11.13 -29.70
C ASP A 365 2.48 -10.12 -29.09
N SER A 366 2.07 -9.40 -28.04
CA SER A 366 2.80 -8.24 -27.53
C SER A 366 2.67 -8.02 -26.02
N LEU A 367 3.68 -7.37 -25.46
CA LEU A 367 3.60 -6.66 -24.18
C LEU A 367 3.16 -5.20 -24.46
N TYR A 368 2.18 -4.73 -23.71
CA TYR A 368 1.70 -3.36 -23.78
C TYR A 368 2.15 -2.58 -22.56
N PHE A 369 2.50 -1.32 -22.78
CA PHE A 369 2.82 -0.37 -21.71
C PHE A 369 2.13 0.95 -21.99
N THR A 370 1.61 1.58 -20.94
CA THR A 370 1.11 2.95 -21.00
C THR A 370 1.69 3.80 -19.87
N SER A 371 1.92 5.08 -20.18
CA SER A 371 2.31 6.08 -19.20
C SER A 371 1.59 7.39 -19.50
N ARG A 372 1.05 8.03 -18.47
CA ARG A 372 0.53 9.39 -18.54
C ARG A 372 1.46 10.30 -17.74
N VAL A 373 1.95 11.34 -18.40
CA VAL A 373 2.82 12.36 -17.82
C VAL A 373 2.04 13.66 -17.72
N SER A 374 1.73 14.09 -16.50
CA SER A 374 1.10 15.41 -16.24
C SER A 374 2.22 16.43 -16.11
N ASP A 375 2.41 17.23 -17.15
CA ASP A 375 3.48 18.21 -17.30
C ASP A 375 2.98 19.46 -18.04
N HIS A 376 3.17 20.61 -17.45
CA HIS A 376 2.79 21.91 -18.00
C HIS A 376 3.92 22.63 -18.76
N THR A 377 5.12 22.05 -18.80
CA THR A 377 6.34 22.64 -19.40
C THR A 377 7.02 21.71 -20.39
N GLN A 378 6.24 21.16 -21.31
CA GLN A 378 6.64 20.14 -22.27
C GLN A 378 7.68 20.63 -23.30
N TYR A 379 8.80 19.94 -23.40
CA TYR A 379 9.86 20.20 -24.37
C TYR A 379 9.94 19.08 -25.42
N ALA A 380 9.36 19.33 -26.59
CA ALA A 380 9.33 18.40 -27.73
C ALA A 380 10.37 18.75 -28.84
N SER A 381 11.31 19.67 -28.58
CA SER A 381 12.30 20.08 -29.57
C SER A 381 13.61 20.51 -28.90
N GLY A 382 14.72 20.50 -29.66
CA GLY A 382 16.05 20.85 -29.20
C GLY A 382 16.90 19.63 -28.80
N ASN A 383 18.00 19.86 -28.08
CA ASN A 383 18.97 18.81 -27.73
C ASN A 383 18.52 17.93 -26.56
N GLN A 384 17.59 18.43 -25.77
CA GLN A 384 17.08 17.74 -24.58
C GLN A 384 15.56 17.71 -24.71
N ILE A 385 15.01 16.53 -24.90
CA ILE A 385 13.58 16.29 -25.15
C ILE A 385 13.00 15.44 -24.04
N ASP A 386 11.85 15.85 -23.53
CA ASP A 386 11.11 15.10 -22.51
C ASP A 386 10.70 13.73 -23.04
N GLY A 387 10.56 12.78 -22.14
CA GLY A 387 10.09 11.45 -22.50
C GLY A 387 10.13 10.45 -21.36
N VAL A 388 9.46 9.33 -21.59
CA VAL A 388 9.38 8.21 -20.65
C VAL A 388 10.31 7.09 -21.13
N ARG A 389 11.07 6.53 -20.23
CA ARG A 389 11.87 5.34 -20.47
C ARG A 389 11.26 4.15 -19.73
N LEU A 390 10.99 3.10 -20.50
CA LEU A 390 10.66 1.79 -19.98
C LEU A 390 11.92 0.90 -20.01
N LEU A 391 12.20 0.22 -18.91
CA LEU A 391 13.27 -0.77 -18.81
C LEU A 391 12.68 -2.11 -18.40
N ILE A 392 13.09 -3.19 -19.08
CA ILE A 392 12.58 -4.55 -18.85
C ILE A 392 13.76 -5.52 -18.84
N ASP A 393 13.81 -6.39 -17.83
CA ASP A 393 14.63 -7.60 -17.80
C ASP A 393 13.69 -8.80 -18.02
N ILE A 394 13.64 -9.28 -19.26
CA ILE A 394 12.67 -10.28 -19.69
C ILE A 394 12.98 -11.69 -19.15
N ASP A 395 14.22 -11.91 -18.74
CA ASP A 395 14.72 -13.18 -18.23
C ASP A 395 14.92 -13.17 -16.72
N ASN A 396 14.67 -12.02 -16.08
CA ASN A 396 14.91 -11.77 -14.64
C ASN A 396 16.32 -12.18 -14.21
N VAL A 397 17.32 -11.78 -14.99
CA VAL A 397 18.74 -12.12 -14.74
C VAL A 397 19.22 -11.51 -13.44
N SER A 398 18.54 -10.46 -12.97
CA SER A 398 18.87 -9.75 -11.72
C SER A 398 20.34 -9.29 -11.69
N SER A 399 20.75 -8.59 -12.73
CA SER A 399 22.14 -8.19 -12.96
C SER A 399 22.48 -6.82 -12.36
N ASN A 400 23.75 -6.65 -12.00
CA ASN A 400 24.34 -5.37 -11.60
C ASN A 400 24.83 -4.51 -12.78
N THR A 401 24.75 -5.02 -14.00
CA THR A 401 25.14 -4.31 -15.24
C THR A 401 24.23 -4.70 -16.39
N PRO A 402 24.14 -3.88 -17.45
CA PRO A 402 23.34 -4.22 -18.62
C PRO A 402 23.80 -5.52 -19.28
N THR A 403 22.91 -6.51 -19.33
CA THR A 403 23.19 -7.84 -19.91
C THR A 403 22.11 -8.24 -20.90
N LYS A 404 22.39 -9.28 -21.71
CA LYS A 404 21.44 -9.86 -22.64
C LYS A 404 20.14 -10.23 -21.92
N GLY A 405 18.98 -9.90 -22.51
CA GLY A 405 17.66 -10.04 -21.89
C GLY A 405 17.16 -8.76 -21.23
N MET A 406 18.03 -7.77 -21.01
CA MET A 406 17.63 -6.43 -20.58
C MET A 406 17.39 -5.51 -21.78
N TYR A 407 16.28 -4.82 -21.78
CA TYR A 407 15.87 -3.88 -22.84
C TYR A 407 15.55 -2.51 -22.23
N SER A 408 15.79 -1.45 -23.00
CA SER A 408 15.49 -0.06 -22.67
C SER A 408 14.81 0.61 -23.86
N PHE A 409 13.65 1.22 -23.64
CA PHE A 409 12.87 1.95 -24.64
C PHE A 409 12.67 3.36 -24.15
N PHE A 410 13.13 4.35 -24.89
CA PHE A 410 12.92 5.76 -24.57
C PHE A 410 11.96 6.40 -25.58
N PHE A 411 10.76 6.67 -25.10
CA PHE A 411 9.66 7.28 -25.84
C PHE A 411 9.73 8.80 -25.67
N ARG A 412 10.21 9.49 -26.67
CA ARG A 412 10.44 10.93 -26.63
C ARG A 412 9.17 11.69 -27.03
N LEU A 413 8.98 12.87 -26.45
CA LEU A 413 7.82 13.73 -26.72
C LEU A 413 7.78 14.27 -28.16
N ASP A 414 8.91 14.29 -28.90
CA ASP A 414 8.97 14.58 -30.31
C ASP A 414 8.48 13.46 -31.25
N GLY A 415 7.99 12.37 -30.66
CA GLY A 415 7.47 11.21 -31.38
C GLY A 415 8.53 10.20 -31.83
N ILE A 416 9.77 10.34 -31.39
CA ILE A 416 10.85 9.39 -31.68
C ILE A 416 10.97 8.38 -30.55
N VAL A 417 11.14 7.10 -30.88
CA VAL A 417 11.54 6.06 -29.94
C VAL A 417 12.98 5.67 -30.17
N GLN A 418 13.70 5.50 -29.10
CA GLN A 418 15.05 4.94 -29.09
C GLN A 418 15.05 3.66 -28.28
N SER A 419 15.70 2.61 -28.75
CA SER A 419 15.76 1.33 -28.08
C SER A 419 17.21 0.81 -27.95
N TRP A 420 17.45 0.08 -26.86
CA TRP A 420 18.74 -0.53 -26.55
C TRP A 420 18.53 -1.92 -25.97
N GLN A 421 19.50 -2.76 -26.17
CA GLN A 421 19.63 -4.06 -25.47
C GLN A 421 20.92 -4.05 -24.64
N GLY A 422 20.87 -4.63 -23.47
CA GLY A 422 22.04 -4.88 -22.64
C GLY A 422 22.95 -5.93 -23.27
N ASN A 423 24.28 -5.69 -23.25
CA ASN A 423 25.26 -6.60 -23.79
C ASN A 423 26.64 -6.34 -23.12
N ASP A 424 27.16 -7.36 -22.43
CA ASP A 424 28.49 -7.33 -21.80
C ASP A 424 28.79 -6.08 -20.97
N GLY A 425 27.83 -5.69 -20.11
CA GLY A 425 27.96 -4.57 -19.18
C GLY A 425 27.56 -3.20 -19.74
N VAL A 426 27.19 -3.09 -21.01
CA VAL A 426 26.84 -1.83 -21.67
C VAL A 426 25.51 -1.91 -22.40
N TRP A 427 24.88 -0.77 -22.60
CA TRP A 427 23.72 -0.63 -23.48
C TRP A 427 24.15 -0.48 -24.93
N LYS A 428 23.73 -1.39 -25.80
CA LYS A 428 23.90 -1.26 -27.25
C LYS A 428 22.60 -0.83 -27.90
N GLN A 429 22.65 0.19 -28.74
CA GLN A 429 21.48 0.64 -29.46
C GLN A 429 21.03 -0.41 -30.47
N GLU A 430 19.75 -0.67 -30.48
CA GLU A 430 19.09 -1.66 -31.37
C GLU A 430 17.87 -1.02 -32.03
N THR A 431 17.56 -1.44 -33.26
CA THR A 431 16.35 -1.03 -33.94
C THR A 431 15.29 -2.12 -33.76
N LEU A 432 14.28 -1.87 -32.93
CA LEU A 432 13.18 -2.78 -32.67
C LEU A 432 11.90 -2.29 -33.35
N HIS A 433 11.08 -3.22 -33.84
CA HIS A 433 9.86 -2.92 -34.60
C HIS A 433 8.65 -2.87 -33.66
N ILE A 434 8.52 -1.80 -32.89
CA ILE A 434 7.42 -1.60 -31.94
C ILE A 434 6.34 -0.68 -32.50
N ASN A 435 5.10 -0.91 -32.12
CA ASN A 435 4.00 0.01 -32.37
C ASN A 435 3.85 0.93 -31.16
N TYR A 436 3.89 2.24 -31.37
CA TYR A 436 3.81 3.21 -30.25
C TYR A 436 3.14 4.52 -30.68
N LYS A 437 2.67 5.25 -29.66
CA LYS A 437 2.20 6.63 -29.76
C LYS A 437 2.74 7.43 -28.58
N VAL A 438 3.14 8.68 -28.85
CA VAL A 438 3.42 9.70 -27.84
C VAL A 438 2.60 10.91 -28.22
N VAL A 439 1.55 11.21 -27.45
CA VAL A 439 0.54 12.20 -27.84
C VAL A 439 0.34 13.22 -26.72
N PRO A 440 0.76 14.48 -26.91
CA PRO A 440 0.38 15.56 -26.01
C PRO A 440 -1.11 15.87 -26.17
N ASN A 441 -1.77 16.25 -25.07
CA ASN A 441 -3.14 16.76 -25.16
C ASN A 441 -3.18 18.18 -25.76
N ASN A 442 -4.35 18.61 -26.20
CA ASN A 442 -4.51 19.91 -26.89
C ASN A 442 -4.07 21.12 -26.04
N SER A 443 -4.24 21.04 -24.72
CA SER A 443 -3.85 22.13 -23.80
C SER A 443 -2.39 22.03 -23.33
N LYS A 444 -1.64 21.02 -23.77
CA LYS A 444 -0.25 20.76 -23.36
C LYS A 444 -0.06 20.71 -21.85
N THR A 445 -0.99 20.10 -21.16
CA THR A 445 -0.93 19.89 -19.70
C THR A 445 -0.55 18.46 -19.31
N TYR A 446 -0.62 17.55 -20.28
CA TYR A 446 -0.12 16.18 -20.13
C TYR A 446 0.16 15.60 -21.53
N TYR A 447 0.90 14.49 -21.54
CA TYR A 447 1.01 13.62 -22.70
C TYR A 447 0.85 12.15 -22.30
N VAL A 448 0.50 11.32 -23.27
CA VAL A 448 0.33 9.88 -23.10
C VAL A 448 1.35 9.15 -23.95
N VAL A 449 2.00 8.17 -23.37
CA VAL A 449 2.81 7.16 -24.06
C VAL A 449 2.03 5.87 -24.07
N GLU A 450 1.87 5.25 -25.24
CA GLU A 450 1.36 3.90 -25.39
C GLU A 450 2.23 3.11 -26.33
N THR A 451 2.48 1.85 -26.02
CA THR A 451 3.26 0.98 -26.87
C THR A 451 2.81 -0.47 -26.82
N ALA A 452 2.96 -1.15 -27.96
CA ALA A 452 2.89 -2.60 -28.08
C ALA A 452 4.27 -3.10 -28.56
N ILE A 453 4.94 -3.88 -27.71
CA ILE A 453 6.26 -4.44 -27.97
C ILE A 453 6.08 -5.93 -28.29
N PRO A 454 6.30 -6.37 -29.56
CA PRO A 454 6.14 -7.77 -29.91
C PRO A 454 7.07 -8.67 -29.09
N TRP A 455 6.56 -9.81 -28.65
CA TRP A 455 7.36 -10.76 -27.86
C TRP A 455 8.66 -11.18 -28.57
N ARG A 456 8.61 -11.34 -29.90
CA ARG A 456 9.79 -11.66 -30.73
C ARG A 456 10.91 -10.61 -30.58
N ASP A 457 10.55 -9.33 -30.43
CA ASP A 457 11.52 -8.23 -30.29
C ASP A 457 12.13 -8.19 -28.87
N LEU A 458 11.51 -8.87 -27.91
CA LEU A 458 12.03 -9.19 -26.59
C LEU A 458 12.71 -10.57 -26.52
N GLY A 459 12.99 -11.20 -27.67
CA GLY A 459 13.66 -12.51 -27.75
C GLY A 459 12.78 -13.69 -27.33
N LYS A 460 11.44 -13.54 -27.32
CA LYS A 460 10.48 -14.57 -26.92
C LYS A 460 9.56 -14.95 -28.09
N MET A 461 9.30 -16.26 -28.25
CA MET A 461 8.37 -16.76 -29.28
C MET A 461 6.90 -16.66 -28.84
N ALA A 462 6.64 -16.55 -27.55
CA ALA A 462 5.32 -16.44 -26.92
C ALA A 462 5.43 -15.69 -25.58
N PRO A 463 4.31 -15.19 -25.02
CA PRO A 463 4.32 -14.54 -23.73
C PRO A 463 4.85 -15.46 -22.63
N PRO A 464 5.84 -15.03 -21.81
CA PRO A 464 6.44 -15.84 -20.77
C PRO A 464 5.58 -15.86 -19.48
N VAL A 465 4.35 -16.38 -19.59
CA VAL A 465 3.31 -16.33 -18.53
C VAL A 465 3.67 -17.03 -17.21
N HIS A 466 4.69 -17.89 -17.22
CA HIS A 466 5.15 -18.59 -16.01
C HIS A 466 6.52 -18.11 -15.54
N GLN A 467 7.08 -17.11 -16.19
CA GLN A 467 8.38 -16.54 -15.83
C GLN A 467 8.19 -15.25 -15.04
N ARG A 468 9.07 -15.01 -14.09
CA ARG A 468 9.26 -13.71 -13.49
C ARG A 468 10.15 -12.88 -14.41
N MET A 469 9.80 -11.64 -14.57
CA MET A 469 10.57 -10.59 -15.23
C MET A 469 10.86 -9.51 -14.22
N ALA A 470 11.61 -8.48 -14.58
CA ALA A 470 11.69 -7.26 -13.81
C ALA A 470 11.49 -6.04 -14.71
N ALA A 471 10.93 -4.97 -14.16
CA ALA A 471 10.71 -3.73 -14.90
C ALA A 471 10.87 -2.49 -14.01
N THR A 472 11.22 -1.38 -14.63
CA THR A 472 11.18 -0.04 -14.03
C THR A 472 10.90 1.00 -15.09
N ILE A 473 10.46 2.19 -14.65
CA ILE A 473 10.24 3.33 -15.53
C ILE A 473 11.03 4.55 -15.03
N GLU A 474 11.44 5.39 -15.97
CA GLU A 474 12.07 6.68 -15.69
C GLU A 474 11.41 7.76 -16.53
N LEU A 475 11.30 8.95 -15.97
CA LEU A 475 10.97 10.17 -16.71
C LEU A 475 12.24 10.96 -16.95
N GLN A 476 12.49 11.37 -18.19
CA GLN A 476 13.40 12.45 -18.52
C GLN A 476 12.60 13.73 -18.72
N ASP A 477 12.83 14.71 -17.87
CA ASP A 477 12.08 15.94 -17.79
C ASP A 477 13.05 17.13 -17.84
N ARG A 478 12.90 17.98 -18.85
CA ARG A 478 13.75 19.15 -19.01
C ARG A 478 13.22 20.30 -18.15
N ARG A 479 14.13 20.92 -17.40
CA ARG A 479 13.87 22.17 -16.69
C ARG A 479 14.89 23.22 -17.11
N SER A 480 14.42 24.29 -17.79
CA SER A 480 15.29 25.30 -18.37
C SER A 480 16.37 24.65 -19.25
N ASN A 481 17.61 24.59 -18.78
CA ASN A 481 18.74 24.00 -19.50
C ASN A 481 19.25 22.68 -18.89
N THR A 482 18.51 22.11 -17.94
CA THR A 482 18.92 20.89 -17.24
C THR A 482 17.91 19.78 -17.52
N MET A 483 18.41 18.60 -17.91
CA MET A 483 17.62 17.37 -17.98
C MET A 483 17.66 16.68 -16.62
N LEU A 484 16.49 16.47 -16.05
CA LEU A 484 16.30 15.71 -14.83
C LEU A 484 15.83 14.29 -15.16
N THR A 485 16.20 13.34 -14.32
CA THR A 485 15.71 11.95 -14.42
C THR A 485 15.00 11.60 -13.14
N ASP A 486 13.71 11.39 -13.20
CA ASP A 486 12.89 10.87 -12.11
C ASP A 486 12.64 9.38 -12.33
N LYS A 487 12.70 8.60 -11.26
CA LYS A 487 12.62 7.14 -11.32
C LYS A 487 11.96 6.56 -10.08
N MET A 488 11.61 5.31 -10.12
CA MET A 488 11.25 4.56 -8.90
C MET A 488 12.42 4.66 -7.90
N PRO A 489 12.16 4.99 -6.62
CA PRO A 489 13.21 5.38 -5.69
C PRO A 489 14.38 4.40 -5.58
N ASP A 490 14.10 3.10 -5.53
CA ASP A 490 15.15 2.06 -5.39
C ASP A 490 15.81 1.68 -6.72
N ALA A 491 15.25 2.07 -7.86
CA ALA A 491 15.71 1.58 -9.15
C ALA A 491 16.98 2.26 -9.65
N ASN A 492 17.88 1.46 -10.23
CA ASN A 492 19.04 1.94 -10.99
C ASN A 492 18.96 1.44 -12.42
N ARG A 493 19.06 2.35 -13.41
CA ARG A 493 18.95 2.03 -14.84
C ARG A 493 19.80 0.86 -15.30
N ASN A 494 21.00 0.71 -14.74
CA ASN A 494 21.97 -0.29 -15.17
C ASN A 494 21.92 -1.58 -14.37
N GLN A 495 21.07 -1.66 -13.33
CA GLN A 495 21.05 -2.74 -12.35
C GLN A 495 19.66 -3.34 -12.24
N SER A 496 19.36 -4.37 -13.04
CA SER A 496 18.02 -4.99 -13.01
C SER A 496 17.70 -5.67 -11.68
N CYS A 497 18.68 -6.01 -10.85
CA CYS A 497 18.46 -6.49 -9.48
C CYS A 497 17.73 -5.46 -8.58
N THR A 498 17.72 -4.17 -8.96
CA THR A 498 17.01 -3.10 -8.26
C THR A 498 15.62 -2.84 -8.81
N TRP A 499 15.24 -3.46 -9.93
CA TRP A 499 13.93 -3.24 -10.56
C TRP A 499 12.84 -4.05 -9.85
N MET A 500 11.60 -3.63 -10.04
CA MET A 500 10.46 -4.34 -9.51
C MET A 500 10.25 -5.65 -10.25
N GLU A 501 9.94 -6.72 -9.52
CA GLU A 501 9.47 -7.96 -10.11
C GLU A 501 8.23 -7.68 -10.97
N PHE A 502 8.12 -8.35 -12.10
CA PHE A 502 7.06 -8.15 -13.07
C PHE A 502 6.53 -9.50 -13.57
N GLN A 503 5.21 -9.66 -13.60
CA GLN A 503 4.55 -10.91 -13.96
C GLN A 503 3.39 -10.69 -14.93
N LEU A 504 3.20 -11.62 -15.84
CA LEU A 504 2.02 -11.70 -16.68
C LEU A 504 0.92 -12.43 -15.91
N ARG A 505 -0.23 -11.77 -15.71
CA ARG A 505 -1.41 -12.44 -15.18
C ARG A 505 -1.99 -13.32 -16.26
N GLN A 506 -2.20 -14.60 -15.95
CA GLN A 506 -2.98 -15.48 -16.81
C GLN A 506 -4.32 -14.82 -17.12
N PRO A 507 -4.85 -14.97 -18.36
CA PRO A 507 -6.24 -14.66 -18.61
C PRO A 507 -7.04 -15.33 -17.50
N GLU A 508 -7.85 -14.59 -16.78
CA GLU A 508 -8.83 -15.22 -15.91
C GLU A 508 -9.62 -16.13 -16.86
N GLU A 509 -9.35 -17.42 -16.85
CA GLU A 509 -10.38 -18.36 -17.23
C GLU A 509 -11.59 -17.86 -16.46
N THR A 510 -12.69 -17.54 -17.13
CA THR A 510 -13.89 -17.00 -16.52
C THR A 510 -14.42 -18.02 -15.50
N GLY A 511 -13.78 -18.06 -14.38
CA GLY A 511 -13.88 -18.97 -13.25
C GLY A 511 -13.10 -18.36 -12.09
N ILE A 512 -13.71 -18.29 -10.93
CA ILE A 512 -13.13 -17.83 -9.67
C ILE A 512 -11.65 -18.22 -9.63
N SER A 513 -10.75 -17.24 -9.51
CA SER A 513 -9.34 -17.52 -9.27
C SER A 513 -9.28 -18.43 -8.04
N GLU A 514 -8.75 -19.63 -8.21
CA GLU A 514 -8.41 -20.49 -7.08
C GLU A 514 -7.35 -19.75 -6.25
N THR A 515 -7.78 -18.97 -5.29
CA THR A 515 -6.89 -18.29 -4.35
C THR A 515 -6.21 -19.28 -3.39
N TYR A 516 -6.49 -20.56 -3.52
CA TYR A 516 -5.77 -21.65 -2.87
C TYR A 516 -5.99 -22.92 -3.72
N ARG A 517 -4.96 -23.44 -4.39
CA ARG A 517 -4.94 -24.85 -4.78
C ARG A 517 -4.74 -25.67 -3.52
N ASP A 518 -5.81 -25.86 -2.78
CA ASP A 518 -5.85 -26.94 -1.81
C ASP A 518 -5.99 -28.23 -2.63
N ASN A 519 -4.86 -28.84 -2.97
CA ASN A 519 -4.79 -30.10 -3.71
C ASN A 519 -5.39 -31.25 -2.90
N SER A 520 -5.74 -31.04 -1.63
CA SER A 520 -6.39 -32.03 -0.78
C SER A 520 -7.86 -32.27 -1.15
N VAL A 521 -8.48 -31.42 -1.98
CA VAL A 521 -9.87 -31.58 -2.43
C VAL A 521 -9.97 -31.44 -3.94
N SER A 522 -10.38 -32.49 -4.61
CA SER A 522 -10.74 -32.50 -6.03
C SER A 522 -12.24 -32.55 -6.24
N VAL A 523 -12.76 -31.77 -7.19
CA VAL A 523 -14.16 -31.78 -7.61
C VAL A 523 -14.21 -32.07 -9.11
N THR A 524 -14.90 -33.14 -9.50
CA THR A 524 -15.14 -33.50 -10.90
C THR A 524 -16.64 -33.43 -11.19
N VAL A 525 -17.02 -32.85 -12.32
CA VAL A 525 -18.42 -32.76 -12.75
C VAL A 525 -18.59 -33.47 -14.09
N THR A 526 -19.55 -34.39 -14.18
CA THR A 526 -19.93 -35.09 -15.40
C THR A 526 -21.45 -35.34 -15.41
N ASP A 527 -22.14 -35.03 -16.48
CA ASP A 527 -23.55 -35.36 -16.72
C ASP A 527 -24.49 -35.08 -15.51
N HIS A 528 -24.49 -33.83 -15.01
CA HIS A 528 -25.26 -33.39 -13.82
C HIS A 528 -24.91 -34.12 -12.52
N ARG A 529 -23.79 -34.84 -12.50
CA ARG A 529 -23.24 -35.46 -11.29
C ARG A 529 -21.95 -34.76 -10.93
N PHE A 530 -21.76 -34.46 -9.67
CA PHE A 530 -20.44 -34.08 -9.16
C PHE A 530 -19.87 -35.20 -8.27
N ILE A 531 -18.54 -35.24 -8.23
CA ILE A 531 -17.76 -36.14 -7.38
C ILE A 531 -16.73 -35.28 -6.64
N ILE A 532 -16.76 -35.32 -5.31
CA ILE A 532 -15.75 -34.71 -4.45
C ILE A 532 -14.88 -35.84 -3.89
N LYS A 533 -13.57 -35.69 -4.01
CA LYS A 533 -12.56 -36.51 -3.31
C LYS A 533 -11.72 -35.60 -2.46
N SER A 534 -11.48 -35.95 -1.21
CA SER A 534 -10.71 -35.17 -0.24
C SER A 534 -9.76 -36.09 0.53
N GLU A 535 -8.58 -35.59 0.84
CA GLU A 535 -7.62 -36.26 1.76
C GLU A 535 -8.06 -36.15 3.22
N VAL A 536 -8.84 -35.13 3.55
CA VAL A 536 -9.41 -34.89 4.89
C VAL A 536 -10.91 -35.07 4.84
N PRO A 537 -11.54 -35.73 5.83
CA PRO A 537 -12.96 -35.95 5.81
C PRO A 537 -13.79 -34.66 5.66
N LEU A 538 -14.82 -34.73 4.83
CA LEU A 538 -15.78 -33.65 4.62
C LEU A 538 -16.66 -33.51 5.87
N LYS A 539 -16.95 -32.28 6.29
CA LYS A 539 -17.91 -31.97 7.36
C LYS A 539 -19.28 -31.64 6.79
N PHE A 540 -19.32 -30.76 5.80
CA PHE A 540 -20.51 -30.50 4.99
C PHE A 540 -20.16 -29.87 3.65
N VAL A 541 -21.08 -30.01 2.67
CA VAL A 541 -20.98 -29.37 1.37
C VAL A 541 -22.28 -28.63 1.09
N SER A 542 -22.20 -27.37 0.65
CA SER A 542 -23.36 -26.57 0.24
C SER A 542 -23.19 -26.12 -1.21
N LEU A 543 -24.26 -26.23 -1.99
CA LEU A 543 -24.37 -25.68 -3.33
C LEU A 543 -25.20 -24.39 -3.32
N TYR A 544 -24.70 -23.38 -4.03
CA TYR A 544 -25.33 -22.08 -4.17
C TYR A 544 -25.57 -21.78 -5.66
N SER A 545 -26.68 -21.13 -5.96
CA SER A 545 -26.93 -20.53 -7.26
C SER A 545 -26.06 -19.28 -7.48
N ILE A 546 -26.07 -18.75 -8.71
CA ILE A 546 -25.30 -17.57 -9.08
C ILE A 546 -25.72 -16.30 -8.30
N ASP A 547 -26.95 -16.25 -7.81
CA ASP A 547 -27.49 -15.18 -6.96
C ASP A 547 -27.27 -15.43 -5.45
N GLY A 548 -26.46 -16.44 -5.09
CA GLY A 548 -26.05 -16.74 -3.72
C GLY A 548 -27.06 -17.51 -2.88
N LYS A 549 -28.18 -17.99 -3.44
CA LYS A 549 -29.14 -18.81 -2.72
C LYS A 549 -28.67 -20.25 -2.58
N ILE A 550 -28.87 -20.85 -1.41
CA ILE A 550 -28.58 -22.26 -1.17
C ILE A 550 -29.52 -23.11 -2.02
N GLN A 551 -28.96 -23.91 -2.91
CA GLN A 551 -29.71 -24.88 -3.73
C GLN A 551 -29.79 -26.25 -3.06
N LYS A 552 -28.72 -26.69 -2.42
CA LYS A 552 -28.65 -27.99 -1.73
C LYS A 552 -27.54 -28.04 -0.69
N ASN A 553 -27.80 -28.71 0.42
CA ASN A 553 -26.82 -29.04 1.45
C ASN A 553 -26.63 -30.56 1.54
N PHE A 554 -25.42 -30.97 1.86
CA PHE A 554 -25.03 -32.35 2.10
C PHE A 554 -24.26 -32.42 3.41
N ASP A 555 -24.84 -33.09 4.40
CA ASP A 555 -24.12 -33.45 5.62
C ASP A 555 -23.39 -34.77 5.37
N GLN A 556 -22.09 -34.78 5.48
CA GLN A 556 -21.26 -35.91 5.10
C GLN A 556 -20.07 -36.06 6.06
N SER A 557 -19.82 -37.31 6.48
CA SER A 557 -18.64 -37.69 7.24
C SER A 557 -17.82 -38.69 6.43
N GLY A 558 -16.90 -38.20 5.59
CA GLY A 558 -16.03 -39.09 4.79
C GLY A 558 -15.26 -38.30 3.73
N CYS A 559 -14.28 -38.93 3.13
CA CYS A 559 -13.40 -38.32 2.12
C CYS A 559 -13.96 -38.35 0.69
N TYR A 560 -15.19 -38.79 0.52
CA TYR A 560 -15.82 -38.97 -0.78
C TYR A 560 -17.30 -38.61 -0.74
N LEU A 561 -17.73 -37.75 -1.67
CA LEU A 561 -19.14 -37.42 -1.89
C LEU A 561 -19.44 -37.45 -3.37
N THR A 562 -20.52 -38.13 -3.75
CA THR A 562 -21.10 -38.05 -5.09
C THR A 562 -22.59 -37.77 -5.03
N SER A 563 -23.08 -36.89 -5.88
CA SER A 563 -24.51 -36.59 -5.96
C SER A 563 -24.90 -36.14 -7.37
N ILE A 564 -26.13 -36.47 -7.73
CA ILE A 564 -26.82 -35.94 -8.91
C ILE A 564 -27.62 -34.70 -8.47
N VAL A 565 -27.59 -33.64 -9.26
CA VAL A 565 -28.33 -32.42 -9.02
C VAL A 565 -29.29 -32.15 -10.20
N PRO A 566 -30.52 -31.77 -9.95
CA PRO A 566 -31.54 -31.62 -11.00
C PRO A 566 -31.48 -30.27 -11.75
N PHE A 567 -30.53 -29.41 -11.42
CA PHE A 567 -30.41 -28.08 -12.02
C PHE A 567 -29.15 -27.97 -12.90
N LYS A 568 -29.23 -27.12 -13.93
CA LYS A 568 -28.17 -26.84 -14.90
C LYS A 568 -27.61 -25.45 -14.71
N GLY A 569 -26.35 -25.28 -15.06
CA GLY A 569 -25.69 -23.99 -15.10
C GLY A 569 -24.62 -23.81 -14.04
N VAL A 570 -24.16 -22.56 -13.87
CA VAL A 570 -23.10 -22.22 -12.95
C VAL A 570 -23.60 -22.26 -11.51
N SER A 571 -22.92 -23.01 -10.67
CA SER A 571 -23.16 -23.09 -9.24
C SER A 571 -21.86 -22.91 -8.46
N PHE A 572 -21.97 -22.45 -7.21
CA PHE A 572 -20.85 -22.33 -6.27
C PHE A 572 -20.98 -23.41 -5.21
N MET A 573 -19.88 -24.10 -4.98
CA MET A 573 -19.80 -25.14 -3.97
C MET A 573 -18.94 -24.68 -2.80
N LYS A 574 -19.49 -24.71 -1.59
CA LYS A 574 -18.75 -24.49 -0.34
C LYS A 574 -18.54 -25.84 0.34
N ILE A 575 -17.28 -26.22 0.50
CA ILE A 575 -16.86 -27.48 1.12
C ILE A 575 -16.22 -27.13 2.45
N LYS A 576 -16.74 -27.65 3.56
CA LYS A 576 -16.10 -27.54 4.88
C LYS A 576 -15.53 -28.89 5.27
N LEU A 577 -14.25 -28.92 5.63
CA LEU A 577 -13.55 -30.08 6.12
C LEU A 577 -13.67 -30.21 7.65
N ILE A 578 -13.38 -31.40 8.18
CA ILE A 578 -13.49 -31.65 9.61
C ILE A 578 -12.42 -30.91 10.41
N ASP A 579 -11.28 -30.61 9.79
CA ASP A 579 -10.17 -29.80 10.35
C ASP A 579 -10.45 -28.28 10.38
N GLY A 580 -11.64 -27.86 9.94
CA GLY A 580 -12.10 -26.46 9.96
C GLY A 580 -11.85 -25.70 8.67
N ARG A 581 -11.03 -26.20 7.73
CA ARG A 581 -10.80 -25.54 6.42
C ARG A 581 -12.10 -25.44 5.63
N VAL A 582 -12.22 -24.34 4.87
CA VAL A 582 -13.38 -24.08 4.00
C VAL A 582 -12.85 -23.80 2.60
N ILE A 583 -13.33 -24.57 1.62
CA ILE A 583 -12.93 -24.50 0.23
C ILE A 583 -14.16 -24.10 -0.60
N TYR A 584 -13.95 -23.18 -1.53
CA TYR A 584 -14.98 -22.77 -2.48
C TYR A 584 -14.57 -23.22 -3.88
N LYS A 585 -15.51 -23.83 -4.60
CA LYS A 585 -15.33 -24.24 -5.99
C LYS A 585 -16.51 -23.73 -6.82
N LYS A 586 -16.21 -23.18 -8.00
CA LYS A 586 -17.21 -22.93 -9.03
C LYS A 586 -17.33 -24.20 -9.86
N ILE A 587 -18.54 -24.62 -10.12
CA ILE A 587 -18.86 -25.80 -10.93
C ILE A 587 -19.89 -25.45 -12.00
N LEU A 588 -19.80 -26.12 -13.14
CA LEU A 588 -20.79 -26.08 -14.20
C LEU A 588 -21.52 -27.42 -14.17
N LEU A 589 -22.79 -27.38 -13.81
CA LEU A 589 -23.68 -28.55 -13.71
C LEU A 589 -24.56 -28.69 -14.93
#